data_efe0505ce3c637895d257c82640d09a1
#
_entry.id   efe0505ce3c637895d257c82640d09a1
#
_cell.length_a   1.000
_cell.length_b   1.000
_cell.length_c   1.000
_cell.angle_alpha   90.00
_cell.angle_beta   90.00
_cell.angle_gamma   90.00
#
_symmetry.space_group_name_H-M   'P 1'
#
loop_
_entity.id
_entity.type
_entity.pdbx_description
1 polymer ?
#
loop_
_entity_poly.entity_id
_entity_poly.type
_entity_poly.pdbx_seq_one_letter_code
_entity_poly.pdbx_strand_id
1 'polypeptide(L)'
;MKKLLLFILLFVAACCGVMFLIVPDRRAPQQRFKEGMDFEQFSVYTDSDFGYQFEYPSFLRQEFVESYGCGHVKFGFHGGVDIVMECKVVPESVYTYRECNFVKRGRLQDMPDIAFASHYIRKDKRWYVLTLFYPFDYRKAVGRILYKIQHWQAAQANGEPLQRILRSKSKQKHGATHKNQCAR
;
A
#
# COMPACT_ATOMS: atom_id res chain seq x y z
N MET A 1 -61.47 16.61 10.45
CA MET A 1 -60.86 16.13 9.19
C MET A 1 -59.54 16.85 8.86
N LYS A 2 -59.47 18.20 8.84
CA LYS A 2 -58.24 18.96 8.49
C LYS A 2 -57.02 18.64 9.35
N LYS A 3 -57.19 18.48 10.71
CA LYS A 3 -56.10 18.13 11.62
C LYS A 3 -55.54 16.72 11.38
N LEU A 4 -56.37 15.74 11.04
CA LEU A 4 -55.95 14.39 10.74
C LEU A 4 -55.12 14.35 9.44
N LEU A 5 -55.54 15.12 8.45
CA LEU A 5 -54.84 15.21 7.17
C LEU A 5 -53.44 15.82 7.32
N LEU A 6 -53.33 16.85 8.18
CA LEU A 6 -52.04 17.48 8.54
C LEU A 6 -51.10 16.49 9.22
N PHE A 7 -51.60 15.67 10.15
CA PHE A 7 -50.81 14.64 10.85
C PHE A 7 -50.30 13.57 9.89
N ILE A 8 -51.11 13.11 8.96
CA ILE A 8 -50.72 12.13 7.95
C ILE A 8 -49.64 12.72 7.04
N LEU A 9 -49.79 13.96 6.63
CA LEU A 9 -48.80 14.62 5.76
C LEU A 9 -47.44 14.81 6.45
N LEU A 10 -47.43 15.20 7.73
CA LEU A 10 -46.22 15.28 8.54
C LEU A 10 -45.57 13.93 8.76
N PHE A 11 -46.36 12.88 8.99
CA PHE A 11 -45.85 11.53 9.16
C PHE A 11 -45.18 11.00 7.88
N VAL A 12 -45.84 11.20 6.72
CA VAL A 12 -45.30 10.81 5.40
C VAL A 12 -44.01 11.61 5.12
N ALA A 13 -43.98 12.92 5.42
CA ALA A 13 -42.78 13.71 5.23
C ALA A 13 -41.64 13.25 6.13
N ALA A 14 -41.93 12.89 7.39
CA ALA A 14 -40.92 12.32 8.31
C ALA A 14 -40.42 10.96 7.83
N CYS A 15 -41.31 10.06 7.37
CA CYS A 15 -40.90 8.76 6.81
C CYS A 15 -40.07 8.92 5.55
N CYS A 16 -40.44 9.83 4.65
CA CYS A 16 -39.62 10.14 3.47
C CYS A 16 -38.26 10.71 3.84
N GLY A 17 -38.21 11.60 4.83
CA GLY A 17 -36.94 12.15 5.35
C GLY A 17 -36.03 11.07 5.92
N VAL A 18 -36.57 10.17 6.74
CA VAL A 18 -35.82 9.03 7.30
C VAL A 18 -35.36 8.08 6.19
N MET A 19 -36.20 7.77 5.21
CA MET A 19 -35.83 6.96 4.05
C MET A 19 -34.72 7.61 3.23
N PHE A 20 -34.71 8.93 3.10
CA PHE A 20 -33.66 9.66 2.39
C PHE A 20 -32.31 9.61 3.13
N LEU A 21 -32.33 9.60 4.47
CA LEU A 21 -31.13 9.46 5.33
C LEU A 21 -30.58 8.02 5.34
N ILE A 22 -31.43 7.02 5.11
CA ILE A 22 -31.07 5.59 5.12
C ILE A 22 -30.75 5.07 3.71
N VAL A 23 -30.94 5.88 2.64
CA VAL A 23 -30.61 5.43 1.28
C VAL A 23 -29.13 5.02 1.24
N PRO A 24 -28.83 3.73 1.09
CA PRO A 24 -27.46 3.28 1.00
C PRO A 24 -26.79 3.96 -0.18
N ASP A 25 -25.57 4.36 0.01
CA ASP A 25 -24.74 4.96 -1.04
C ASP A 25 -24.71 4.02 -2.26
N ARG A 26 -25.40 4.41 -3.34
CA ARG A 26 -25.55 3.62 -4.57
C ARG A 26 -24.34 3.73 -5.50
N ARG A 27 -23.32 4.52 -5.13
CA ARG A 27 -22.11 4.62 -5.94
C ARG A 27 -21.37 3.30 -5.98
N ALA A 28 -20.77 2.99 -7.12
CA ALA A 28 -19.97 1.79 -7.27
C ALA A 28 -18.83 1.76 -6.20
N PRO A 29 -18.50 0.60 -5.62
CA PRO A 29 -17.46 0.48 -4.62
C PRO A 29 -16.13 1.08 -5.06
N GLN A 30 -15.77 0.93 -6.34
CA GLN A 30 -14.57 1.48 -6.94
C GLN A 30 -14.57 3.01 -6.94
N GLN A 31 -15.73 3.63 -7.17
CA GLN A 31 -15.86 5.09 -7.13
C GLN A 31 -15.72 5.62 -5.72
N ARG A 32 -16.37 5.00 -4.73
CA ARG A 32 -16.23 5.36 -3.30
C ARG A 32 -14.78 5.23 -2.83
N PHE A 33 -14.14 4.13 -3.21
CA PHE A 33 -12.72 3.92 -2.89
C PHE A 33 -11.83 4.98 -3.54
N LYS A 34 -12.09 5.34 -4.80
CA LYS A 34 -11.34 6.40 -5.48
C LYS A 34 -11.48 7.74 -4.78
N GLU A 35 -12.71 8.13 -4.43
CA GLU A 35 -12.96 9.37 -3.70
C GLU A 35 -12.25 9.39 -2.34
N GLY A 36 -12.26 8.27 -1.60
CA GLY A 36 -11.45 8.11 -0.38
C GLY A 36 -9.96 8.30 -0.64
N MET A 37 -9.45 7.71 -1.72
CA MET A 37 -8.04 7.83 -2.12
C MET A 37 -7.63 9.26 -2.50
N ASP A 38 -8.53 10.10 -2.98
CA ASP A 38 -8.22 11.49 -3.34
C ASP A 38 -7.82 12.31 -2.08
N PHE A 39 -8.35 11.97 -0.91
CA PHE A 39 -8.05 12.60 0.38
C PHE A 39 -7.07 11.80 1.25
N GLU A 40 -6.68 10.61 0.82
CA GLU A 40 -5.84 9.72 1.62
C GLU A 40 -4.44 10.28 1.83
N GLN A 41 -3.96 10.16 3.06
CA GLN A 41 -2.60 10.49 3.43
C GLN A 41 -1.67 9.31 3.15
N PHE A 42 -0.40 9.62 2.88
CA PHE A 42 0.64 8.62 2.68
C PHE A 42 1.63 8.68 3.83
N SER A 43 1.92 7.51 4.37
CA SER A 43 3.00 7.30 5.34
C SER A 43 4.26 6.84 4.61
N VAL A 44 5.42 7.02 5.24
CA VAL A 44 6.70 6.58 4.69
C VAL A 44 7.19 5.39 5.50
N TYR A 45 7.49 4.29 4.84
CA TYR A 45 8.26 3.19 5.41
C TYR A 45 9.73 3.37 5.07
N THR A 46 10.59 3.14 6.05
CA THR A 46 12.05 3.19 5.88
C THR A 46 12.68 1.93 6.43
N ASP A 47 13.45 1.24 5.60
CA ASP A 47 14.29 0.12 5.98
C ASP A 47 15.74 0.60 6.07
N SER A 48 16.26 0.68 7.31
CA SER A 48 17.61 1.16 7.55
C SER A 48 18.70 0.14 7.20
N ASP A 49 18.37 -1.16 7.20
CA ASP A 49 19.32 -2.24 6.97
C ASP A 49 19.63 -2.39 5.47
N PHE A 50 18.63 -2.16 4.64
CA PHE A 50 18.72 -2.21 3.19
C PHE A 50 18.79 -0.82 2.53
N GLY A 51 18.58 0.25 3.30
CA GLY A 51 18.74 1.63 2.84
C GLY A 51 17.68 2.05 1.80
N TYR A 52 16.44 1.58 1.92
CA TYR A 52 15.34 1.99 1.04
C TYR A 52 14.17 2.58 1.81
N GLN A 53 13.37 3.36 1.12
CA GLN A 53 12.10 3.90 1.63
C GLN A 53 11.05 3.92 0.53
N PHE A 54 9.79 3.87 0.92
CA PHE A 54 8.67 4.08 0.00
C PHE A 54 7.46 4.65 0.73
N GLU A 55 6.60 5.31 -0.03
CA GLU A 55 5.36 5.86 0.48
C GLU A 55 4.21 4.86 0.27
N TYR A 56 3.37 4.71 1.28
CA TYR A 56 2.20 3.84 1.25
C TYR A 56 0.98 4.53 1.87
N PRO A 57 -0.27 4.23 1.43
CA PRO A 57 -1.47 4.79 2.02
C PRO A 57 -1.60 4.43 3.50
N SER A 58 -2.04 5.38 4.33
CA SER A 58 -2.10 5.20 5.80
C SER A 58 -3.08 4.11 6.24
N PHE A 59 -4.05 3.74 5.41
CA PHE A 59 -5.00 2.65 5.72
C PHE A 59 -4.39 1.25 5.55
N LEU A 60 -3.29 1.09 4.83
CA LEU A 60 -2.60 -0.20 4.74
C LEU A 60 -1.94 -0.53 6.08
N ARG A 61 -2.09 -1.78 6.50
CA ARG A 61 -1.47 -2.30 7.73
C ARG A 61 -0.31 -3.20 7.39
N GLN A 62 0.77 -3.07 8.15
CA GLN A 62 1.91 -3.96 8.00
C GLN A 62 1.51 -5.39 8.38
N GLU A 63 1.83 -6.33 7.53
CA GLU A 63 1.54 -7.75 7.71
C GLU A 63 2.82 -8.51 8.05
N PHE A 64 2.64 -9.61 8.77
CA PHE A 64 3.75 -10.51 9.06
C PHE A 64 4.16 -11.25 7.78
N VAL A 65 5.47 -11.33 7.56
CA VAL A 65 6.09 -12.16 6.51
C VAL A 65 7.26 -12.93 7.12
N GLU A 66 7.44 -14.20 6.76
CA GLU A 66 8.52 -15.04 7.30
C GLU A 66 9.91 -14.46 7.02
N SER A 67 10.08 -13.79 5.88
CA SER A 67 11.31 -13.12 5.47
C SER A 67 11.41 -11.65 5.96
N TYR A 68 10.59 -11.27 6.95
CA TYR A 68 10.69 -9.94 7.56
C TYR A 68 12.07 -9.73 8.20
N GLY A 69 12.66 -8.56 7.95
CA GLY A 69 14.03 -8.27 8.38
C GLY A 69 15.12 -8.75 7.41
N CYS A 70 14.74 -9.47 6.33
CA CYS A 70 15.64 -9.84 5.24
C CYS A 70 15.41 -8.97 3.98
N GLY A 71 14.94 -7.73 4.16
CA GLY A 71 14.59 -6.83 3.07
C GLY A 71 13.22 -7.11 2.44
N HIS A 72 12.35 -7.81 3.16
CA HIS A 72 10.98 -8.05 2.72
C HIS A 72 9.99 -7.44 3.71
N VAL A 73 9.12 -6.59 3.22
CA VAL A 73 8.01 -6.00 3.98
C VAL A 73 6.74 -6.01 3.15
N LYS A 74 5.61 -6.22 3.82
CA LYS A 74 4.30 -6.30 3.19
C LYS A 74 3.30 -5.45 3.98
N PHE A 75 2.44 -4.73 3.26
CA PHE A 75 1.33 -3.96 3.78
C PHE A 75 0.05 -4.39 3.07
N GLY A 76 -1.02 -4.64 3.81
CA GLY A 76 -2.28 -5.10 3.26
C GLY A 76 -3.49 -4.30 3.76
N PHE A 77 -4.56 -4.35 2.97
CA PHE A 77 -5.89 -3.91 3.33
C PHE A 77 -6.90 -4.90 2.78
N HIS A 78 -7.76 -5.43 3.67
CA HIS A 78 -8.75 -6.48 3.37
C HIS A 78 -10.18 -6.02 3.71
N GLY A 79 -10.44 -4.72 3.66
CA GLY A 79 -11.74 -4.12 3.99
C GLY A 79 -12.68 -4.02 2.78
N GLY A 80 -13.18 -5.15 2.26
CA GLY A 80 -14.08 -5.18 1.10
C GLY A 80 -13.39 -5.07 -0.26
N VAL A 81 -12.08 -4.83 -0.27
CA VAL A 81 -11.18 -4.91 -1.43
C VAL A 81 -9.81 -5.33 -0.93
N ASP A 82 -9.16 -6.26 -1.63
CA ASP A 82 -7.81 -6.70 -1.31
C ASP A 82 -6.78 -5.85 -2.06
N ILE A 83 -6.02 -5.08 -1.29
CA ILE A 83 -4.90 -4.28 -1.80
C ILE A 83 -3.67 -4.65 -0.99
N VAL A 84 -2.63 -5.08 -1.68
CA VAL A 84 -1.37 -5.49 -1.06
C VAL A 84 -0.22 -4.75 -1.71
N MET A 85 0.62 -4.14 -0.88
CA MET A 85 1.85 -3.48 -1.29
C MET A 85 3.02 -4.15 -0.61
N GLU A 86 3.99 -4.62 -1.38
CA GLU A 86 5.17 -5.28 -0.83
C GLU A 86 6.46 -4.72 -1.43
N CYS A 87 7.50 -4.67 -0.62
CA CYS A 87 8.85 -4.42 -1.08
C CYS A 87 9.75 -5.61 -0.75
N LYS A 88 10.51 -6.05 -1.74
CA LYS A 88 11.48 -7.15 -1.62
C LYS A 88 12.84 -6.68 -2.07
N VAL A 89 13.86 -7.03 -1.29
CA VAL A 89 15.26 -6.87 -1.68
C VAL A 89 15.85 -8.26 -1.89
N VAL A 90 16.28 -8.54 -3.12
CA VAL A 90 16.81 -9.85 -3.48
C VAL A 90 18.17 -9.71 -4.18
N PRO A 91 19.04 -10.74 -4.15
CA PRO A 91 20.31 -10.73 -4.85
C PRO A 91 20.13 -10.49 -6.37
N GLU A 92 21.13 -9.88 -7.00
CA GLU A 92 21.12 -9.60 -8.45
C GLU A 92 20.90 -10.86 -9.30
N SER A 93 21.38 -12.01 -8.85
CA SER A 93 21.25 -13.29 -9.53
C SER A 93 19.83 -13.82 -9.69
N VAL A 94 18.87 -13.28 -8.91
CA VAL A 94 17.45 -13.72 -8.94
C VAL A 94 16.76 -13.32 -10.24
N TYR A 95 17.15 -12.17 -10.82
CA TYR A 95 16.55 -11.68 -12.06
C TYR A 95 17.61 -11.41 -13.12
N THR A 96 17.35 -11.84 -14.34
CA THR A 96 18.25 -11.69 -15.49
C THR A 96 17.87 -10.52 -16.40
N TYR A 97 17.20 -9.50 -15.85
CA TYR A 97 16.79 -8.34 -16.63
C TYR A 97 17.99 -7.47 -17.04
N ARG A 98 17.98 -6.99 -18.29
CA ARG A 98 19.02 -6.07 -18.80
C ARG A 98 18.87 -4.66 -18.25
N GLU A 99 17.63 -4.18 -18.14
CA GLU A 99 17.34 -2.85 -17.61
C GLU A 99 17.52 -2.81 -16.10
N CYS A 100 18.09 -1.74 -15.59
CA CYS A 100 18.35 -1.56 -14.17
C CYS A 100 17.23 -0.86 -13.44
N ASN A 101 16.31 -0.21 -14.17
CA ASN A 101 15.20 0.55 -13.61
C ASN A 101 14.03 0.51 -14.59
N PHE A 102 12.96 -0.18 -14.24
CA PHE A 102 11.77 -0.31 -15.08
C PHE A 102 10.54 -0.71 -14.27
N VAL A 103 9.37 -0.49 -14.86
CA VAL A 103 8.08 -0.88 -14.28
C VAL A 103 7.43 -1.96 -15.13
N LYS A 104 7.07 -3.08 -14.48
CA LYS A 104 6.30 -4.17 -15.08
C LYS A 104 4.88 -4.14 -14.56
N ARG A 105 3.90 -4.30 -15.45
CA ARG A 105 2.47 -4.36 -15.10
C ARG A 105 1.84 -5.56 -15.78
N GLY A 106 0.85 -6.15 -15.12
CA GLY A 106 0.16 -7.31 -15.68
C GLY A 106 -0.98 -7.76 -14.79
N ARG A 107 -1.48 -8.95 -15.07
CA ARG A 107 -2.42 -9.69 -14.23
C ARG A 107 -1.73 -10.98 -13.78
N LEU A 108 -2.13 -11.49 -12.62
CA LEU A 108 -1.68 -12.79 -12.15
C LEU A 108 -2.29 -13.89 -13.01
N GLN A 109 -1.50 -14.89 -13.38
CA GLN A 109 -1.98 -16.02 -14.21
C GLN A 109 -3.01 -16.85 -13.46
N ASP A 110 -2.75 -17.10 -12.18
CA ASP A 110 -3.62 -17.93 -11.31
C ASP A 110 -4.83 -17.16 -10.78
N MET A 111 -4.79 -15.82 -10.80
CA MET A 111 -5.86 -14.93 -10.33
C MET A 111 -6.02 -13.76 -11.33
N PRO A 112 -6.72 -13.97 -12.45
CA PRO A 112 -6.80 -12.99 -13.54
C PRO A 112 -7.51 -11.69 -13.14
N ASP A 113 -8.30 -11.71 -12.07
CA ASP A 113 -8.96 -10.54 -11.51
C ASP A 113 -8.01 -9.65 -10.70
N ILE A 114 -6.82 -10.15 -10.36
CA ILE A 114 -5.78 -9.40 -9.63
C ILE A 114 -4.74 -8.90 -10.63
N ALA A 115 -4.59 -7.59 -10.65
CA ALA A 115 -3.54 -6.89 -11.37
C ALA A 115 -2.35 -6.60 -10.46
N PHE A 116 -1.20 -6.43 -11.05
CA PHE A 116 0.00 -5.97 -10.35
C PHE A 116 0.71 -4.85 -11.10
N ALA A 117 1.45 -4.04 -10.33
CA ALA A 117 2.44 -3.10 -10.84
C ALA A 117 3.69 -3.21 -9.98
N SER A 118 4.81 -3.58 -10.56
CA SER A 118 6.09 -3.77 -9.89
C SER A 118 7.13 -2.85 -10.48
N HIS A 119 7.81 -2.09 -9.63
CA HIS A 119 8.97 -1.28 -10.00
C HIS A 119 10.23 -2.02 -9.58
N TYR A 120 11.12 -2.29 -10.52
CA TYR A 120 12.38 -2.97 -10.33
C TYR A 120 13.51 -1.96 -10.43
N ILE A 121 14.35 -1.90 -9.40
CA ILE A 121 15.54 -1.05 -9.37
C ILE A 121 16.74 -1.91 -8.98
N ARG A 122 17.77 -1.97 -9.85
CA ARG A 122 19.00 -2.66 -9.56
C ARG A 122 20.04 -1.69 -9.03
N LYS A 123 20.52 -1.95 -7.81
CA LYS A 123 21.55 -1.16 -7.16
C LYS A 123 22.37 -2.05 -6.21
N ASP A 124 23.68 -1.84 -6.14
CA ASP A 124 24.61 -2.50 -5.19
C ASP A 124 24.51 -4.03 -5.21
N LYS A 125 24.45 -4.62 -6.43
CA LYS A 125 24.31 -6.07 -6.65
C LYS A 125 23.01 -6.67 -6.08
N ARG A 126 21.98 -5.86 -5.93
CA ARG A 126 20.66 -6.26 -5.44
C ARG A 126 19.56 -5.67 -6.31
N TRP A 127 18.44 -6.36 -6.33
CA TRP A 127 17.18 -5.84 -6.85
C TRP A 127 16.30 -5.38 -5.72
N TYR A 128 15.81 -4.18 -5.83
CA TYR A 128 14.75 -3.61 -5.01
C TYR A 128 13.48 -3.68 -5.84
N VAL A 129 12.46 -4.36 -5.34
CA VAL A 129 11.21 -4.58 -6.07
C VAL A 129 10.04 -4.11 -5.22
N LEU A 130 9.41 -3.02 -5.64
CA LEU A 130 8.21 -2.50 -5.00
C LEU A 130 6.99 -2.88 -5.84
N THR A 131 6.09 -3.68 -5.29
CA THR A 131 4.93 -4.23 -5.99
C THR A 131 3.63 -3.83 -5.31
N LEU A 132 2.63 -3.46 -6.09
CA LEU A 132 1.24 -3.33 -5.69
C LEU A 132 0.42 -4.42 -6.37
N PHE A 133 -0.37 -5.17 -5.60
CA PHE A 133 -1.41 -6.05 -6.05
C PHE A 133 -2.77 -5.43 -5.75
N TYR A 134 -3.68 -5.47 -6.71
CA TYR A 134 -5.00 -4.85 -6.60
C TYR A 134 -5.99 -5.49 -7.56
N PRO A 135 -7.32 -5.49 -7.28
CA PRO A 135 -8.31 -5.95 -8.23
C PRO A 135 -8.28 -5.10 -9.50
N PHE A 136 -8.34 -5.76 -10.65
CA PHE A 136 -8.14 -5.09 -11.95
C PHE A 136 -9.11 -3.92 -12.21
N ASP A 137 -10.35 -4.05 -11.78
CA ASP A 137 -11.39 -3.03 -11.91
C ASP A 137 -11.16 -1.80 -11.00
N TYR A 138 -10.26 -1.90 -9.99
CA TYR A 138 -9.84 -0.79 -9.12
C TYR A 138 -8.66 0.03 -9.70
N ARG A 139 -8.17 -0.28 -10.90
CA ARG A 139 -7.00 0.39 -11.51
C ARG A 139 -7.08 1.92 -11.46
N LYS A 140 -8.27 2.48 -11.76
CA LYS A 140 -8.48 3.94 -11.71
C LYS A 140 -8.49 4.47 -10.26
N ALA A 141 -9.01 3.68 -9.34
CA ALA A 141 -9.12 4.04 -7.93
C ALA A 141 -7.76 4.04 -7.21
N VAL A 142 -6.84 3.13 -7.56
CA VAL A 142 -5.48 3.08 -7.01
C VAL A 142 -4.46 3.94 -7.78
N GLY A 143 -4.92 4.83 -8.65
CA GLY A 143 -4.07 5.63 -9.54
C GLY A 143 -2.97 6.41 -8.82
N ARG A 144 -3.24 6.99 -7.64
CA ARG A 144 -2.24 7.70 -6.82
C ARG A 144 -1.12 6.78 -6.32
N ILE A 145 -1.46 5.55 -5.93
CA ILE A 145 -0.48 4.55 -5.49
C ILE A 145 0.38 4.14 -6.68
N LEU A 146 -0.26 3.85 -7.82
CA LEU A 146 0.45 3.49 -9.06
C LEU A 146 1.42 4.59 -9.53
N TYR A 147 1.03 5.85 -9.38
CA TYR A 147 1.91 6.99 -9.67
C TYR A 147 3.15 6.98 -8.77
N LYS A 148 2.99 6.78 -7.45
CA LYS A 148 4.11 6.72 -6.51
C LYS A 148 5.04 5.53 -6.78
N ILE A 149 4.49 4.36 -7.12
CA ILE A 149 5.30 3.20 -7.51
C ILE A 149 6.09 3.49 -8.78
N GLN A 150 5.47 4.09 -9.79
CA GLN A 150 6.15 4.41 -11.05
C GLN A 150 7.31 5.40 -10.87
N HIS A 151 7.21 6.33 -9.92
CA HIS A 151 8.23 7.35 -9.64
C HIS A 151 9.06 7.01 -8.40
N TRP A 152 8.93 5.78 -7.89
CA TRP A 152 9.72 5.34 -6.75
C TRP A 152 11.21 5.32 -7.07
N GLN A 153 12.00 5.75 -6.10
CA GLN A 153 13.45 5.67 -6.14
C GLN A 153 13.91 4.88 -4.90
N ALA A 154 14.49 3.71 -5.11
CA ALA A 154 15.09 2.92 -4.06
C ALA A 154 16.40 3.59 -3.61
N ALA A 155 16.38 4.27 -2.50
CA ALA A 155 17.34 5.18 -1.92
C ALA A 155 17.09 6.63 -2.40
N GLN A 156 17.15 7.55 -1.60
CA GLN A 156 17.92 7.91 -0.44
C GLN A 156 17.02 8.70 0.50
N ALA A 157 16.96 8.34 1.75
CA ALA A 157 16.84 9.36 2.76
C ALA A 157 18.00 10.32 2.51
N ASN A 158 17.65 11.59 2.23
CA ASN A 158 18.54 12.72 2.06
C ASN A 158 19.94 12.49 2.63
N GLY A 159 20.96 12.56 1.79
CA GLY A 159 22.40 12.62 1.99
C GLY A 159 23.04 12.80 3.37
N GLU A 160 22.41 12.37 4.44
CA GLU A 160 23.08 12.22 5.72
C GLU A 160 23.77 10.87 5.77
N PRO A 161 25.07 10.84 5.93
CA PRO A 161 25.82 9.61 5.97
C PRO A 161 25.32 8.75 7.15
N LEU A 162 24.97 7.48 6.85
CA LEU A 162 24.61 6.41 7.79
C LEU A 162 25.46 6.37 9.08
N GLN A 163 26.63 6.99 9.09
CA GLN A 163 27.51 7.10 10.24
C GLN A 163 26.94 7.90 11.41
N ARG A 164 25.98 8.82 11.19
CA ARG A 164 25.38 9.59 12.30
C ARG A 164 24.30 8.80 13.03
N ILE A 165 23.55 7.98 12.31
CA ILE A 165 22.48 7.14 12.90
C ILE A 165 23.09 5.96 13.68
N LEU A 166 24.17 5.39 13.20
CA LEU A 166 24.90 4.32 13.89
C LEU A 166 25.55 4.78 15.20
N ARG A 167 26.00 6.03 15.29
CA ARG A 167 26.55 6.60 16.53
C ARG A 167 25.51 6.89 17.62
N SER A 168 24.26 7.17 17.25
CA SER A 168 23.19 7.38 18.23
C SER A 168 22.65 6.05 18.79
N LYS A 169 22.66 4.97 18.00
CA LYS A 169 22.18 3.63 18.43
C LYS A 169 23.24 2.81 19.20
N SER A 170 24.53 3.15 19.12
CA SER A 170 25.57 2.47 19.93
C SER A 170 25.44 2.74 21.42
N LYS A 171 24.64 3.72 21.85
CA LYS A 171 24.35 4.02 23.27
C LYS A 171 23.13 3.29 23.82
N GLN A 172 22.38 2.56 23.00
CA GLN A 172 21.23 1.76 23.45
C GLN A 172 21.49 0.28 23.17
N LYS A 173 22.45 -0.27 23.90
CA LYS A 173 22.75 -1.71 23.90
C LYS A 173 21.85 -2.39 24.93
N HIS A 174 21.02 -3.34 24.52
CA HIS A 174 20.98 -4.75 24.91
C HIS A 174 19.63 -5.33 24.49
N GLY A 175 19.66 -6.40 23.72
CA GLY A 175 18.55 -7.32 23.60
C GLY A 175 18.25 -7.79 22.18
N ALA A 176 18.46 -9.08 22.00
CA ALA A 176 17.88 -9.96 21.02
C ALA A 176 18.67 -10.25 19.73
N THR A 177 19.29 -11.33 19.83
CA THR A 177 19.80 -12.31 18.87
C THR A 177 18.78 -12.65 17.77
N HIS A 178 18.90 -12.04 16.59
CA HIS A 178 18.18 -12.48 15.39
C HIS A 178 19.05 -12.33 14.13
N LYS A 179 20.29 -12.84 14.20
CA LYS A 179 21.26 -12.65 13.10
C LYS A 179 21.47 -13.86 12.18
N ASN A 180 20.70 -14.94 12.29
CA ASN A 180 21.07 -16.19 11.60
C ASN A 180 20.00 -16.82 10.68
N GLN A 181 19.02 -16.07 10.14
CA GLN A 181 18.02 -16.67 9.24
C GLN A 181 18.11 -16.29 7.76
N CYS A 182 18.97 -15.37 7.37
CA CYS A 182 19.07 -14.95 5.96
C CYS A 182 20.17 -15.66 5.14
N ALA A 183 20.77 -16.73 5.66
CA ALA A 183 21.86 -17.47 5.01
C ALA A 183 21.52 -18.92 4.70
N ARG A 184 20.33 -19.17 4.10
CA ARG A 184 20.04 -20.46 3.45
C ARG A 184 19.24 -20.23 2.19
#